data_db87546a89c9e6b57f8eeacb505a270e
#
_entry.id   db87546a89c9e6b57f8eeacb505a270e
#
_cell.length_a   1.000
_cell.length_b   1.000
_cell.length_c   1.000
_cell.angle_alpha   90.00
_cell.angle_beta   90.00
_cell.angle_gamma   90.00
#
_symmetry.space_group_name_H-M   'P 1'
#
loop_
_entity.id
_entity.type
_entity.pdbx_description
1 polymer ?
#
loop_
_entity_poly.entity_id
_entity_poly.type
_entity_poly.pdbx_seq_one_letter_code
_entity_poly.pdbx_strand_id
1 'polypeptide(L)'
;MIGTERESRAARVVPAVLLAGYVAIFIWGGIAPYDRATWWAENIPILAVVSALVVMYARGVRFSPLAYLLMAVLPYWHTVGGHYTFERVPFGWFSRTFGFERNMFDRVGHFSVGFFAFGILEYLVSRRAMSRPLAALFAVFAIAFVAMSYELIEWGYAAYGGNAQAGANFLGSQGDVWDAQKDMLMDTLGALTAVLLFFVVRSRRRDAVADHPLDARLPVASAQP
;
A
#
# COMPACT_ATOMS: atom_id res chain seq x y z
N MET A 1 -1.03 31.14 -5.91
CA MET A 1 -2.21 30.55 -6.60
C MET A 1 -1.88 29.39 -7.54
N ILE A 2 -0.80 29.43 -8.33
CA ILE A 2 -0.44 28.35 -9.29
C ILE A 2 -0.11 27.02 -8.60
N GLY A 3 0.45 27.01 -7.38
CA GLY A 3 0.79 25.79 -6.63
C GLY A 3 -0.42 25.01 -6.14
N THR A 4 -1.46 25.68 -5.68
CA THR A 4 -2.67 25.07 -5.12
C THR A 4 -3.55 24.42 -6.20
N GLU A 5 -3.63 24.98 -7.40
CA GLU A 5 -4.38 24.40 -8.51
C GLU A 5 -3.67 23.15 -9.08
N ARG A 6 -2.35 23.15 -9.14
CA ARG A 6 -1.55 22.02 -9.61
C ARG A 6 -1.64 20.83 -8.63
N GLU A 7 -1.58 21.10 -7.33
CA GLU A 7 -1.80 20.07 -6.29
C GLU A 7 -3.22 19.50 -6.32
N SER A 8 -4.24 20.35 -6.53
CA SER A 8 -5.64 19.89 -6.63
C SER A 8 -5.90 19.04 -7.87
N ARG A 9 -5.24 19.34 -9.00
CA ARG A 9 -5.32 18.56 -10.23
C ARG A 9 -4.64 17.20 -10.08
N ALA A 10 -3.44 17.15 -9.51
CA ALA A 10 -2.71 15.90 -9.26
C ALA A 10 -3.50 14.97 -8.31
N ALA A 11 -4.11 15.52 -7.26
CA ALA A 11 -4.93 14.78 -6.32
C ALA A 11 -6.20 14.14 -6.93
N ARG A 12 -6.64 14.60 -8.11
CA ARG A 12 -7.75 14.02 -8.88
C ARG A 12 -7.28 13.08 -9.98
N VAL A 13 -6.23 13.45 -10.68
CA VAL A 13 -5.73 12.69 -11.84
C VAL A 13 -5.03 11.41 -11.39
N VAL A 14 -4.17 11.48 -10.36
CA VAL A 14 -3.39 10.33 -9.90
C VAL A 14 -4.27 9.13 -9.52
N PRO A 15 -5.27 9.25 -8.62
CA PRO A 15 -6.09 8.09 -8.27
C PRO A 15 -6.92 7.56 -9.46
N ALA A 16 -7.37 8.42 -10.38
CA ALA A 16 -8.11 7.99 -11.56
C ALA A 16 -7.22 7.17 -12.52
N VAL A 17 -5.99 7.61 -12.77
CA VAL A 17 -5.02 6.88 -13.61
C VAL A 17 -4.64 5.56 -12.96
N LEU A 18 -4.39 5.56 -11.65
CA LEU A 18 -4.08 4.33 -10.91
C LEU A 18 -5.26 3.35 -10.95
N LEU A 19 -6.49 3.82 -10.77
CA LEU A 19 -7.66 2.94 -10.84
C LEU A 19 -7.82 2.34 -12.25
N ALA A 20 -7.68 3.16 -13.29
CA ALA A 20 -7.77 2.68 -14.68
C ALA A 20 -6.67 1.65 -15.00
N GLY A 21 -5.43 1.89 -14.56
CA GLY A 21 -4.34 0.93 -14.69
C GLY A 21 -4.59 -0.38 -13.91
N TYR A 22 -5.12 -0.27 -12.69
CA TYR A 22 -5.49 -1.46 -11.90
C TYR A 22 -6.57 -2.29 -12.61
N VAL A 23 -7.62 -1.66 -13.12
CA VAL A 23 -8.67 -2.36 -13.88
C VAL A 23 -8.08 -3.08 -15.09
N ALA A 24 -7.16 -2.47 -15.82
CA ALA A 24 -6.49 -3.12 -16.95
C ALA A 24 -5.68 -4.34 -16.53
N ILE A 25 -4.90 -4.26 -15.44
CA ILE A 25 -4.12 -5.38 -14.89
C ILE A 25 -5.06 -6.48 -14.34
N PHE A 26 -6.14 -6.11 -13.68
CA PHE A 26 -7.12 -7.07 -13.17
C PHE A 26 -7.78 -7.86 -14.31
N ILE A 27 -8.18 -7.19 -15.39
CA ILE A 27 -8.73 -7.84 -16.59
C ILE A 27 -7.70 -8.79 -17.21
N TRP A 28 -6.47 -8.30 -17.43
CA TRP A 28 -5.37 -9.11 -17.95
C TRP A 28 -5.09 -10.33 -17.06
N GLY A 29 -4.95 -10.13 -15.73
CA GLY A 29 -4.69 -11.21 -14.78
C GLY A 29 -5.81 -12.25 -14.70
N GLY A 30 -7.04 -11.85 -15.02
CA GLY A 30 -8.19 -12.77 -15.15
C GLY A 30 -8.18 -13.62 -16.42
N ILE A 31 -7.33 -13.32 -17.41
CA ILE A 31 -7.21 -14.09 -18.64
C ILE A 31 -6.26 -15.28 -18.42
N ALA A 32 -6.80 -16.51 -18.42
CA ALA A 32 -6.05 -17.76 -18.28
C ALA A 32 -5.02 -17.77 -17.11
N PRO A 33 -5.41 -17.43 -15.87
CA PRO A 33 -4.53 -17.55 -14.72
C PRO A 33 -4.09 -19.01 -14.53
N TYR A 34 -2.95 -19.21 -13.89
CA TYR A 34 -2.39 -20.53 -13.62
C TYR A 34 -3.39 -21.44 -12.89
N ASP A 35 -4.05 -20.94 -11.85
CA ASP A 35 -5.13 -21.57 -11.12
C ASP A 35 -6.28 -20.59 -10.87
N ARG A 36 -7.46 -20.91 -11.36
CA ARG A 36 -8.63 -20.02 -11.28
C ARG A 36 -9.15 -19.85 -9.85
N ALA A 37 -9.08 -20.90 -9.04
CA ALA A 37 -9.58 -20.85 -7.67
C ALA A 37 -8.64 -19.98 -6.82
N THR A 38 -7.34 -20.20 -6.94
CA THR A 38 -6.30 -19.36 -6.30
C THR A 38 -6.42 -17.91 -6.77
N TRP A 39 -6.58 -17.66 -8.07
CA TRP A 39 -6.74 -16.30 -8.58
C TRP A 39 -7.90 -15.54 -7.93
N TRP A 40 -9.04 -16.20 -7.71
CA TRP A 40 -10.16 -15.58 -7.01
C TRP A 40 -9.88 -15.39 -5.53
N ALA A 41 -9.30 -16.39 -4.85
CA ALA A 41 -8.94 -16.31 -3.46
C ALA A 41 -8.02 -15.11 -3.17
N GLU A 42 -7.03 -14.91 -4.04
CA GLU A 42 -6.07 -13.80 -3.96
C GLU A 42 -6.70 -12.44 -4.28
N ASN A 43 -7.55 -12.37 -5.29
CA ASN A 43 -8.05 -11.07 -5.75
C ASN A 43 -9.28 -10.56 -4.98
N ILE A 44 -10.06 -11.40 -4.30
CA ILE A 44 -11.22 -10.95 -3.50
C ILE A 44 -10.81 -9.95 -2.39
N PRO A 45 -9.78 -10.20 -1.57
CA PRO A 45 -9.30 -9.23 -0.59
C PRO A 45 -8.83 -7.92 -1.24
N ILE A 46 -8.14 -8.01 -2.36
CA ILE A 46 -7.63 -6.83 -3.09
C ILE A 46 -8.78 -6.00 -3.66
N LEU A 47 -9.81 -6.64 -4.22
CA LEU A 47 -11.01 -5.95 -4.68
C LEU A 47 -11.72 -5.24 -3.52
N ALA A 48 -11.75 -5.82 -2.32
CA ALA A 48 -12.31 -5.17 -1.14
C ALA A 48 -11.50 -3.92 -0.77
N VAL A 49 -10.16 -3.99 -0.78
CA VAL A 49 -9.27 -2.85 -0.51
C VAL A 49 -9.46 -1.74 -1.55
N VAL A 50 -9.44 -2.07 -2.85
CA VAL A 50 -9.64 -1.08 -3.93
C VAL A 50 -11.02 -0.45 -3.83
N SER A 51 -12.06 -1.26 -3.58
CA SER A 51 -13.44 -0.77 -3.39
C SER A 51 -13.54 0.17 -2.20
N ALA A 52 -12.88 -0.14 -1.08
CA ALA A 52 -12.82 0.75 0.08
C ALA A 52 -12.18 2.10 -0.27
N LEU A 53 -11.06 2.12 -1.00
CA LEU A 53 -10.42 3.36 -1.45
C LEU A 53 -11.32 4.17 -2.40
N VAL A 54 -12.03 3.51 -3.32
CA VAL A 54 -13.01 4.16 -4.21
C VAL A 54 -14.16 4.76 -3.42
N VAL A 55 -14.73 4.03 -2.45
CA VAL A 55 -15.79 4.53 -1.58
C VAL A 55 -15.31 5.70 -0.72
N MET A 56 -14.12 5.62 -0.15
CA MET A 56 -13.50 6.74 0.59
C MET A 56 -13.36 7.98 -0.31
N TYR A 57 -12.88 7.77 -1.53
CA TYR A 57 -12.77 8.85 -2.51
C TYR A 57 -14.15 9.45 -2.85
N ALA A 58 -15.17 8.64 -3.11
CA ALA A 58 -16.53 9.09 -3.40
C ALA A 58 -17.14 9.87 -2.23
N ARG A 59 -16.79 9.51 -0.98
CA ARG A 59 -17.20 10.22 0.24
C ARG A 59 -16.36 11.46 0.57
N GLY A 60 -15.50 11.91 -0.34
CA GLY A 60 -14.71 13.13 -0.18
C GLY A 60 -13.41 12.97 0.61
N VAL A 61 -13.01 11.75 1.00
CA VAL A 61 -11.68 11.51 1.56
C VAL A 61 -10.65 11.60 0.45
N ARG A 62 -9.63 12.43 0.63
CA ARG A 62 -8.56 12.65 -0.33
C ARG A 62 -7.22 12.40 0.34
N PHE A 63 -6.40 11.61 -0.31
CA PHE A 63 -5.01 11.39 0.07
C PHE A 63 -4.07 12.19 -0.82
N SER A 64 -2.85 12.39 -0.37
CA SER A 64 -1.80 12.95 -1.23
C SER A 64 -1.50 12.02 -2.42
N PRO A 65 -1.00 12.56 -3.55
CA PRO A 65 -0.56 11.73 -4.68
C PRO A 65 0.43 10.63 -4.27
N LEU A 66 1.34 10.95 -3.35
CA LEU A 66 2.31 9.97 -2.83
C LEU A 66 1.62 8.83 -2.06
N ALA A 67 0.61 9.14 -1.22
CA ALA A 67 -0.15 8.12 -0.52
C ALA A 67 -0.89 7.19 -1.49
N TYR A 68 -1.52 7.74 -2.54
CA TYR A 68 -2.15 6.92 -3.57
C TYR A 68 -1.15 6.05 -4.32
N LEU A 69 0.03 6.56 -4.68
CA LEU A 69 1.08 5.79 -5.34
C LEU A 69 1.58 4.64 -4.45
N LEU A 70 1.82 4.90 -3.18
CA LEU A 70 2.25 3.87 -2.23
C LEU A 70 1.18 2.79 -2.04
N MET A 71 -0.07 3.19 -1.80
CA MET A 71 -1.19 2.24 -1.63
C MET A 71 -1.53 1.47 -2.91
N ALA A 72 -1.18 1.99 -4.09
CA ALA A 72 -1.42 1.30 -5.36
C ALA A 72 -0.43 0.15 -5.61
N VAL A 73 0.75 0.15 -4.98
CA VAL A 73 1.77 -0.90 -5.21
C VAL A 73 1.18 -2.28 -4.93
N LEU A 74 0.54 -2.47 -3.77
CA LEU A 74 -0.04 -3.76 -3.40
C LEU A 74 -1.07 -4.29 -4.40
N PRO A 75 -2.15 -3.57 -4.79
CA PRO A 75 -3.14 -4.09 -5.72
C PRO A 75 -2.55 -4.55 -7.05
N TYR A 76 -1.61 -3.79 -7.59
CA TYR A 76 -0.94 -4.16 -8.84
C TYR A 76 -0.07 -5.41 -8.68
N TRP A 77 0.77 -5.42 -7.64
CA TRP A 77 1.69 -6.50 -7.36
C TRP A 77 0.94 -7.81 -7.08
N HIS A 78 -0.03 -7.73 -6.20
CA HIS A 78 -0.80 -8.88 -5.75
C HIS A 78 -1.63 -9.51 -6.87
N THR A 79 -2.27 -8.70 -7.74
CA THR A 79 -3.03 -9.20 -8.89
C THR A 79 -2.12 -9.93 -9.89
N VAL A 80 -0.88 -9.45 -10.10
CA VAL A 80 0.12 -10.17 -10.90
C VAL A 80 0.51 -11.47 -10.19
N GLY A 81 0.76 -11.44 -8.87
CA GLY A 81 1.03 -12.62 -8.07
C GLY A 81 -0.05 -13.69 -8.19
N GLY A 82 -1.30 -13.30 -8.02
CA GLY A 82 -2.45 -14.19 -8.13
C GLY A 82 -2.61 -14.84 -9.52
N HIS A 83 -2.25 -14.14 -10.61
CA HIS A 83 -2.23 -14.71 -11.95
C HIS A 83 -1.27 -15.90 -12.07
N TYR A 84 -0.11 -15.83 -11.43
CA TYR A 84 0.95 -16.83 -11.49
C TYR A 84 1.02 -17.74 -10.25
N THR A 85 0.15 -17.58 -9.26
CA THR A 85 0.25 -18.20 -7.92
C THR A 85 1.54 -17.84 -7.18
N PHE A 86 1.94 -16.58 -7.18
CA PHE A 86 3.10 -15.97 -6.54
C PHE A 86 4.45 -16.67 -6.81
N GLU A 87 4.59 -17.94 -6.42
CA GLU A 87 5.84 -18.70 -6.57
C GLU A 87 6.30 -18.86 -8.03
N ARG A 88 5.36 -18.79 -9.01
CA ARG A 88 5.61 -18.96 -10.44
C ARG A 88 5.81 -17.66 -11.20
N VAL A 89 5.71 -16.51 -10.53
CA VAL A 89 6.03 -15.23 -11.18
C VAL A 89 7.50 -15.28 -11.69
N PRO A 90 7.80 -14.80 -12.93
CA PRO A 90 9.14 -14.85 -13.50
C PRO A 90 10.07 -13.83 -12.81
N PHE A 91 10.24 -13.97 -11.48
CA PHE A 91 11.02 -13.11 -10.60
C PHE A 91 12.37 -13.72 -10.20
N GLY A 92 12.75 -14.84 -10.79
CA GLY A 92 13.96 -15.57 -10.47
C GLY A 92 15.27 -14.79 -10.68
N TRP A 93 15.26 -13.74 -11.50
CA TRP A 93 16.41 -12.84 -11.64
C TRP A 93 16.75 -12.15 -10.32
N PHE A 94 15.72 -11.71 -9.57
CA PHE A 94 15.89 -11.08 -8.26
C PHE A 94 16.52 -12.06 -7.26
N SER A 95 15.95 -13.26 -7.15
CA SER A 95 16.47 -14.29 -6.24
C SER A 95 17.93 -14.63 -6.55
N ARG A 96 18.29 -14.81 -7.82
CA ARG A 96 19.69 -15.07 -8.23
C ARG A 96 20.63 -13.91 -7.90
N THR A 97 20.19 -12.66 -8.10
CA THR A 97 21.04 -11.48 -7.85
C THR A 97 21.37 -11.33 -6.36
N PHE A 98 20.42 -11.65 -5.49
CA PHE A 98 20.55 -11.47 -4.03
C PHE A 98 20.85 -12.78 -3.28
N GLY A 99 21.01 -13.90 -3.97
CA GLY A 99 21.36 -15.19 -3.38
C GLY A 99 20.23 -15.87 -2.62
N PHE A 100 18.97 -15.62 -2.98
CA PHE A 100 17.81 -16.28 -2.38
C PHE A 100 17.49 -17.60 -3.10
N GLU A 101 17.17 -18.63 -2.33
CA GLU A 101 16.80 -19.96 -2.87
C GLU A 101 15.34 -20.00 -3.35
N ARG A 102 14.45 -19.18 -2.74
CA ARG A 102 13.02 -19.11 -3.09
C ARG A 102 12.70 -17.92 -4.01
N ASN A 103 11.54 -17.95 -4.65
CA ASN A 103 10.96 -16.78 -5.31
C ASN A 103 10.52 -15.77 -4.27
N MET A 104 11.11 -14.56 -4.31
CA MET A 104 10.88 -13.51 -3.32
C MET A 104 9.71 -12.58 -3.69
N PHE A 105 8.94 -12.89 -4.75
CA PHE A 105 7.86 -12.03 -5.22
C PHE A 105 6.81 -11.79 -4.14
N ASP A 106 6.45 -12.83 -3.44
CA ASP A 106 5.51 -12.81 -2.32
C ASP A 106 6.01 -11.90 -1.17
N ARG A 107 7.22 -12.08 -0.70
CA ARG A 107 7.84 -11.22 0.33
C ARG A 107 7.82 -9.73 -0.02
N VAL A 108 8.03 -9.39 -1.29
CA VAL A 108 7.93 -8.00 -1.77
C VAL A 108 6.47 -7.52 -1.75
N GLY A 109 5.54 -8.41 -2.06
CA GLY A 109 4.10 -8.18 -1.93
C GLY A 109 3.75 -7.78 -0.50
N HIS A 110 4.11 -8.60 0.47
CA HIS A 110 3.90 -8.33 1.90
C HIS A 110 4.55 -7.01 2.33
N PHE A 111 5.79 -6.73 1.96
CA PHE A 111 6.39 -5.43 2.26
C PHE A 111 5.53 -4.27 1.75
N SER A 112 4.87 -4.41 0.59
CA SER A 112 4.02 -3.38 0.02
C SER A 112 2.67 -3.18 0.75
N VAL A 113 2.18 -4.18 1.48
CA VAL A 113 1.03 -4.04 2.41
C VAL A 113 1.32 -2.92 3.42
N GLY A 114 2.54 -2.90 3.94
CA GLY A 114 2.99 -1.89 4.89
C GLY A 114 2.85 -0.45 4.39
N PHE A 115 2.84 -0.21 3.09
CA PHE A 115 2.72 1.13 2.52
C PHE A 115 1.38 1.81 2.82
N PHE A 116 0.35 1.04 3.15
CA PHE A 116 -0.93 1.59 3.62
C PHE A 116 -0.80 2.35 4.95
N ALA A 117 0.24 2.09 5.75
CA ALA A 117 0.52 2.85 6.96
C ALA A 117 0.72 4.35 6.68
N PHE A 118 1.27 4.72 5.50
CA PHE A 118 1.38 6.12 5.09
C PHE A 118 0.00 6.78 4.94
N GLY A 119 -0.93 6.13 4.25
CA GLY A 119 -2.29 6.63 4.07
C GLY A 119 -3.07 6.72 5.39
N ILE A 120 -2.97 5.70 6.24
CA ILE A 120 -3.58 5.67 7.57
C ILE A 120 -3.07 6.86 8.40
N LEU A 121 -1.75 7.04 8.47
CA LEU A 121 -1.12 8.12 9.22
C LEU A 121 -1.51 9.50 8.66
N GLU A 122 -1.51 9.66 7.33
CA GLU A 122 -1.95 10.90 6.67
C GLU A 122 -3.40 11.24 7.02
N TYR A 123 -4.30 10.26 6.97
CA TYR A 123 -5.71 10.44 7.30
C TYR A 123 -5.91 10.86 8.76
N LEU A 124 -5.33 10.12 9.71
CA LEU A 124 -5.49 10.38 11.13
C LEU A 124 -4.95 11.75 11.55
N VAL A 125 -3.79 12.14 11.00
CA VAL A 125 -3.18 13.44 11.26
C VAL A 125 -3.96 14.58 10.60
N SER A 126 -4.46 14.38 9.38
CA SER A 126 -5.25 15.41 8.67
C SER A 126 -6.59 15.68 9.34
N ARG A 127 -7.21 14.66 9.92
CA ARG A 127 -8.48 14.76 10.67
C ARG A 127 -8.27 15.21 12.12
N ARG A 128 -7.03 15.42 12.57
CA ARG A 128 -6.69 15.71 13.97
C ARG A 128 -7.26 14.67 14.95
N ALA A 129 -7.45 13.43 14.48
CA ALA A 129 -8.02 12.36 15.29
C ALA A 129 -7.05 11.89 16.38
N MET A 130 -5.73 11.99 16.11
CA MET A 130 -4.67 11.56 17.03
C MET A 130 -3.45 12.49 16.92
N SER A 131 -2.61 12.50 17.97
CA SER A 131 -1.27 13.08 17.90
C SER A 131 -0.42 12.29 16.90
N ARG A 132 0.58 12.91 16.27
CA ARG A 132 1.41 12.25 15.25
C ARG A 132 2.10 10.97 15.72
N PRO A 133 2.72 10.93 16.93
CA PRO A 133 3.33 9.70 17.42
C PRO A 133 2.31 8.59 17.63
N LEU A 134 1.14 8.91 18.19
CA LEU A 134 0.07 7.94 18.40
C LEU A 134 -0.52 7.43 17.10
N ALA A 135 -0.72 8.32 16.10
CA ALA A 135 -1.17 7.95 14.77
C ALA A 135 -0.16 7.05 14.04
N ALA A 136 1.14 7.29 14.22
CA ALA A 136 2.19 6.45 13.66
C ALA A 136 2.18 5.04 14.29
N LEU A 137 2.09 4.96 15.61
CA LEU A 137 1.98 3.69 16.34
C LEU A 137 0.72 2.92 15.92
N PHE A 138 -0.43 3.61 15.83
CA PHE A 138 -1.68 3.02 15.38
C PHE A 138 -1.56 2.49 13.94
N ALA A 139 -0.93 3.24 13.02
CA ALA A 139 -0.75 2.81 11.64
C ALA A 139 0.07 1.51 11.55
N VAL A 140 1.16 1.39 12.31
CA VAL A 140 1.97 0.15 12.37
C VAL A 140 1.15 -1.00 12.93
N PHE A 141 0.43 -0.79 14.05
CA PHE A 141 -0.39 -1.85 14.66
C PHE A 141 -1.57 -2.27 13.76
N ALA A 142 -2.18 -1.32 13.03
CA ALA A 142 -3.23 -1.64 12.08
C ALA A 142 -2.70 -2.56 10.95
N ILE A 143 -1.52 -2.28 10.41
CA ILE A 143 -0.88 -3.16 9.42
C ILE A 143 -0.54 -4.51 10.02
N ALA A 144 0.08 -4.56 11.20
CA ALA A 144 0.41 -5.84 11.86
C ALA A 144 -0.84 -6.69 12.13
N PHE A 145 -1.97 -6.06 12.50
CA PHE A 145 -3.25 -6.76 12.66
C PHE A 145 -3.79 -7.31 11.33
N VAL A 146 -3.70 -6.52 10.25
CA VAL A 146 -4.11 -6.98 8.90
C VAL A 146 -3.25 -8.14 8.45
N ALA A 147 -1.92 -8.04 8.61
CA ALA A 147 -0.96 -9.11 8.31
C ALA A 147 -1.33 -10.41 9.03
N MET A 148 -1.46 -10.36 10.37
CA MET A 148 -1.87 -11.53 11.16
C MET A 148 -3.21 -12.09 10.68
N SER A 149 -4.18 -11.23 10.37
CA SER A 149 -5.51 -11.69 9.93
C SER A 149 -5.45 -12.37 8.57
N TYR A 150 -4.58 -11.91 7.69
CA TYR A 150 -4.40 -12.49 6.36
C TYR A 150 -3.76 -13.89 6.45
N GLU A 151 -2.71 -14.05 7.24
CA GLU A 151 -2.08 -15.35 7.49
C GLU A 151 -3.06 -16.38 8.09
N LEU A 152 -3.96 -15.93 8.96
CA LEU A 152 -5.03 -16.79 9.50
C LEU A 152 -6.06 -17.19 8.42
N ILE A 153 -6.35 -16.29 7.46
CA ILE A 153 -7.23 -16.60 6.33
C ILE A 153 -6.54 -17.62 5.41
N GLU A 154 -5.26 -17.44 5.09
CA GLU A 154 -4.49 -18.38 4.28
C GLU A 154 -4.45 -19.77 4.90
N TRP A 155 -4.10 -19.85 6.18
CA TRP A 155 -4.14 -21.09 6.92
C TRP A 155 -5.53 -21.73 6.92
N GLY A 156 -6.58 -20.96 7.17
CA GLY A 156 -7.96 -21.44 7.18
C GLY A 156 -8.39 -21.98 5.80
N TYR A 157 -8.04 -21.28 4.72
CA TYR A 157 -8.33 -21.72 3.36
C TYR A 157 -7.56 -23.02 3.01
N ALA A 158 -6.28 -23.09 3.36
CA ALA A 158 -5.46 -24.28 3.14
C ALA A 158 -5.97 -25.47 3.93
N ALA A 159 -6.41 -25.27 5.18
CA ALA A 159 -6.85 -26.33 6.08
C ALA A 159 -8.28 -26.83 5.76
N TYR A 160 -9.18 -25.94 5.34
CA TYR A 160 -10.63 -26.23 5.27
C TYR A 160 -11.27 -25.95 3.90
N GLY A 161 -10.54 -25.42 2.92
CA GLY A 161 -11.08 -25.01 1.61
C GLY A 161 -11.45 -26.16 0.65
N GLY A 162 -11.24 -27.41 1.06
CA GLY A 162 -11.70 -28.61 0.33
C GLY A 162 -10.90 -28.96 -0.92
N ASN A 163 -9.95 -28.12 -1.38
CA ASN A 163 -9.05 -28.38 -2.50
C ASN A 163 -7.59 -28.24 -2.05
N ALA A 164 -6.95 -29.39 -1.77
CA ALA A 164 -5.59 -29.42 -1.23
C ALA A 164 -4.55 -28.71 -2.13
N GLN A 165 -4.69 -28.84 -3.46
CA GLN A 165 -3.75 -28.18 -4.39
C GLN A 165 -3.96 -26.66 -4.43
N ALA A 166 -5.22 -26.20 -4.47
CA ALA A 166 -5.52 -24.77 -4.42
C ALA A 166 -5.12 -24.17 -3.06
N GLY A 167 -5.31 -24.91 -1.95
CA GLY A 167 -4.84 -24.52 -0.64
C GLY A 167 -3.32 -24.37 -0.57
N ALA A 168 -2.57 -25.35 -1.09
CA ALA A 168 -1.11 -25.28 -1.14
C ALA A 168 -0.60 -24.14 -2.04
N ASN A 169 -1.26 -23.90 -3.18
CA ASN A 169 -0.93 -22.81 -4.08
C ASN A 169 -1.20 -21.43 -3.44
N PHE A 170 -2.29 -21.34 -2.67
CA PHE A 170 -2.68 -20.11 -1.96
C PHE A 170 -1.74 -19.82 -0.79
N LEU A 171 -1.35 -20.85 -0.04
CA LEU A 171 -0.39 -20.72 1.08
C LEU A 171 1.01 -20.27 0.60
N GLY A 172 1.43 -20.67 -0.61
CA GLY A 172 2.63 -20.17 -1.28
C GLY A 172 3.96 -20.32 -0.56
N SER A 173 4.03 -21.15 0.49
CA SER A 173 5.17 -21.21 1.44
C SER A 173 6.49 -21.65 0.83
N GLN A 174 6.49 -22.32 -0.32
CA GLN A 174 7.67 -22.84 -1.03
C GLN A 174 8.59 -23.68 -0.09
N GLY A 175 7.99 -24.36 0.91
CA GLY A 175 8.69 -25.19 1.89
C GLY A 175 9.29 -24.43 3.07
N ASP A 176 9.05 -23.15 3.21
CA ASP A 176 9.51 -22.35 4.36
C ASP A 176 8.51 -22.51 5.53
N VAL A 177 8.91 -23.20 6.57
CA VAL A 177 8.07 -23.45 7.78
C VAL A 177 7.80 -22.17 8.58
N TRP A 178 8.55 -21.09 8.33
CA TRP A 178 8.38 -19.78 8.97
C TRP A 178 7.77 -18.73 8.04
N ASP A 179 7.07 -19.19 7.01
CA ASP A 179 6.52 -18.32 5.96
C ASP A 179 5.64 -17.21 6.55
N ALA A 180 4.57 -17.58 7.23
CA ALA A 180 3.63 -16.66 7.86
C ALA A 180 4.31 -15.62 8.77
N GLN A 181 5.30 -16.05 9.59
CA GLN A 181 6.01 -15.14 10.48
C GLN A 181 6.91 -14.16 9.72
N LYS A 182 7.54 -14.61 8.63
CA LYS A 182 8.37 -13.76 7.79
C LYS A 182 7.52 -12.79 6.98
N ASP A 183 6.32 -13.18 6.55
CA ASP A 183 5.39 -12.31 5.85
C ASP A 183 4.85 -11.22 6.77
N MET A 184 4.39 -11.56 7.97
CA MET A 184 4.04 -10.57 8.99
C MET A 184 5.19 -9.61 9.33
N LEU A 185 6.44 -10.11 9.33
CA LEU A 185 7.63 -9.26 9.51
C LEU A 185 7.79 -8.29 8.35
N MET A 186 7.64 -8.75 7.10
CA MET A 186 7.76 -7.88 5.91
C MET A 186 6.68 -6.80 5.89
N ASP A 187 5.43 -7.14 6.21
CA ASP A 187 4.34 -6.17 6.37
C ASP A 187 4.69 -5.07 7.38
N THR A 188 5.21 -5.49 8.54
CA THR A 188 5.60 -4.58 9.62
C THR A 188 6.77 -3.69 9.22
N LEU A 189 7.80 -4.23 8.56
CA LEU A 189 8.94 -3.46 8.05
C LEU A 189 8.50 -2.47 6.97
N GLY A 190 7.59 -2.86 6.10
CA GLY A 190 6.95 -1.95 5.13
C GLY A 190 6.21 -0.80 5.81
N ALA A 191 5.46 -1.09 6.89
CA ALA A 191 4.75 -0.08 7.67
C ALA A 191 5.70 0.90 8.35
N LEU A 192 6.77 0.41 8.97
CA LEU A 192 7.81 1.26 9.57
C LEU A 192 8.49 2.15 8.53
N THR A 193 8.78 1.59 7.35
CA THR A 193 9.35 2.34 6.21
C THR A 193 8.40 3.45 5.75
N ALA A 194 7.10 3.15 5.61
CA ALA A 194 6.08 4.12 5.22
C ALA A 194 5.91 5.24 6.26
N VAL A 195 5.93 4.91 7.56
CA VAL A 195 5.89 5.88 8.65
C VAL A 195 7.12 6.78 8.63
N LEU A 196 8.31 6.22 8.47
CA LEU A 196 9.55 6.99 8.35
C LEU A 196 9.49 7.96 7.16
N LEU A 197 9.07 7.45 6.00
CA LEU A 197 8.90 8.25 4.78
C LEU A 197 7.91 9.41 5.02
N PHE A 198 6.80 9.17 5.71
CA PHE A 198 5.84 10.23 6.04
C PHE A 198 6.50 11.36 6.83
N PHE A 199 7.30 11.06 7.85
CA PHE A 199 7.97 12.09 8.64
C PHE A 199 9.04 12.83 7.83
N VAL A 200 9.82 12.13 7.00
CA VAL A 200 10.84 12.75 6.12
C VAL A 200 10.20 13.71 5.13
N VAL A 201 9.14 13.30 4.43
CA VAL A 201 8.45 14.15 3.44
C VAL A 201 7.82 15.37 4.11
N ARG A 202 7.30 15.20 5.32
CA ARG A 202 6.61 16.28 6.02
C ARG A 202 7.59 17.28 6.69
N SER A 203 8.77 16.84 7.12
CA SER A 203 9.83 17.76 7.60
C SER A 203 10.31 18.63 6.44
N ARG A 204 10.67 18.05 5.30
CA ARG A 204 11.13 18.79 4.11
C ARG A 204 10.13 19.83 3.63
N ARG A 205 8.82 19.58 3.71
CA ARG A 205 7.80 20.59 3.37
C ARG A 205 7.75 21.75 4.35
N ARG A 206 8.06 21.53 5.62
CA ARG A 206 8.14 22.59 6.64
C ARG A 206 9.34 23.49 6.39
N ASP A 207 10.49 22.87 6.11
CA ASP A 207 11.74 23.59 5.84
C ASP A 207 11.60 24.44 4.56
N ALA A 208 11.04 23.87 3.49
CA ALA A 208 10.78 24.59 2.24
C ALA A 208 9.80 25.78 2.38
N VAL A 209 8.86 25.72 3.35
CA VAL A 209 7.96 26.86 3.66
C VAL A 209 8.66 27.88 4.53
N ALA A 210 9.57 27.47 5.44
CA ALA A 210 10.34 28.36 6.28
C ALA A 210 11.43 29.12 5.50
N ASP A 211 12.00 28.49 4.46
CA ASP A 211 13.04 29.09 3.60
C ASP A 211 12.48 30.03 2.50
N HIS A 212 11.16 30.17 2.37
CA HIS A 212 10.53 31.13 1.48
C HIS A 212 9.94 32.31 2.27
N PRO A 213 10.72 33.36 2.55
CA PRO A 213 10.24 34.55 3.25
C PRO A 213 9.42 35.44 2.28
N LEU A 214 8.30 34.96 1.82
CA LEU A 214 7.28 35.78 1.22
C LEU A 214 6.28 36.13 2.32
N ASP A 215 6.54 37.26 2.98
CA ASP A 215 5.60 38.18 3.61
C ASP A 215 6.16 38.92 4.83
N ALA A 216 7.46 39.16 4.86
CA ALA A 216 8.04 40.06 5.87
C ALA A 216 8.01 41.55 5.45
N ARG A 217 7.25 41.92 4.39
CA ARG A 217 7.12 43.33 3.96
C ARG A 217 5.70 43.69 3.53
N LEU A 218 4.77 43.66 4.46
CA LEU A 218 3.67 44.63 4.35
C LEU A 218 4.16 45.92 4.96
N PRO A 219 4.22 47.03 4.23
CA PRO A 219 4.51 48.31 4.83
C PRO A 219 3.38 48.64 5.80
N VAL A 220 3.76 48.88 7.08
CA VAL A 220 2.87 49.49 8.05
C VAL A 220 2.48 50.84 7.44
N ALA A 221 1.22 50.96 7.04
CA ALA A 221 0.64 52.26 6.66
C ALA A 221 0.77 53.18 7.88
N SER A 222 1.70 54.10 7.78
CA SER A 222 1.81 55.21 8.71
C SER A 222 0.53 56.01 8.71
N ALA A 223 -0.30 55.85 9.74
CA ALA A 223 -1.34 56.80 10.03
C ALA A 223 -0.61 58.12 10.40
N GLN A 224 -0.73 59.11 9.53
CA GLN A 224 -0.41 60.49 9.89
C GLN A 224 -1.64 61.16 10.50
N PRO A 225 -1.40 62.12 11.42
CA PRO A 225 -2.37 62.72 12.33
C PRO A 225 -3.44 63.57 11.62
#